data_416d8d82ee7190e0241ce6b8361472a1
#
_entry.id   416d8d82ee7190e0241ce6b8361472a1
#
_cell.length_a   1.000
_cell.length_b   1.000
_cell.length_c   1.000
_cell.angle_alpha   90.00
_cell.angle_beta   90.00
_cell.angle_gamma   90.00
#
_symmetry.space_group_name_H-M   'P 1'
#
loop_
_entity.id
_entity.type
_entity.pdbx_description
1 polymer ?
#
loop_
_entity_poly.entity_id
_entity_poly.type
_entity_poly.pdbx_seq_one_letter_code
_entity_poly.pdbx_strand_id
1 'polypeptide(L)'
;MTSPATSVEDLLLTADRLLIGNLGATAVGCHRGAALALRTALEVAVGQVLDAAVPGLSRTTGRARMLCLRCYTAAETARRAKAVWSHLCLGCHYHQYEIGPTRDQVLAWRAEVGELVREFGP
;
A
#
# COMPACT_ATOMS: atom_id res chain seq x y z
N MET A 1 -16.11 3.80 -22.04
CA MET A 1 -15.66 4.55 -20.89
C MET A 1 -15.30 3.61 -19.75
N THR A 2 -14.05 3.61 -19.39
CA THR A 2 -13.59 2.74 -18.30
C THR A 2 -14.13 3.27 -16.98
N SER A 3 -14.70 2.36 -16.19
CA SER A 3 -14.97 2.64 -14.79
C SER A 3 -13.69 3.17 -14.15
N PRO A 4 -13.75 4.24 -13.36
CA PRO A 4 -12.55 4.70 -12.67
C PRO A 4 -12.11 3.64 -11.68
N ALA A 5 -11.18 2.78 -12.11
CA ALA A 5 -10.43 2.02 -11.16
C ALA A 5 -9.73 3.03 -10.26
N THR A 6 -9.86 2.88 -8.95
CA THR A 6 -9.15 3.73 -8.01
C THR A 6 -7.66 3.64 -8.32
N SER A 7 -7.07 4.73 -8.76
CA SER A 7 -5.68 4.72 -9.18
C SER A 7 -4.75 4.70 -7.97
N VAL A 8 -3.51 4.30 -8.20
CA VAL A 8 -2.49 4.33 -7.16
C VAL A 8 -2.32 5.76 -6.64
N GLU A 9 -2.30 6.76 -7.53
CA GLU A 9 -2.18 8.16 -7.14
C GLU A 9 -3.34 8.62 -6.27
N ASP A 10 -4.56 8.21 -6.59
CA ASP A 10 -5.74 8.57 -5.80
C ASP A 10 -5.64 8.01 -4.38
N LEU A 11 -5.17 6.78 -4.26
CA LEU A 11 -4.98 6.14 -2.96
C LEU A 11 -3.88 6.82 -2.15
N LEU A 12 -2.78 7.21 -2.79
CA LEU A 12 -1.71 7.94 -2.13
C LEU A 12 -2.19 9.32 -1.66
N LEU A 13 -2.99 10.01 -2.47
CA LEU A 13 -3.60 11.28 -2.07
C LEU A 13 -4.58 11.11 -0.92
N THR A 14 -5.34 10.04 -0.91
CA THR A 14 -6.26 9.73 0.20
C THR A 14 -5.47 9.54 1.50
N ALA A 15 -4.36 8.81 1.45
CA ALA A 15 -3.49 8.64 2.60
C ALA A 15 -2.96 10.00 3.09
N ASP A 16 -2.52 10.86 2.16
CA ASP A 16 -2.00 12.19 2.51
C ASP A 16 -3.07 13.04 3.18
N ARG A 17 -4.30 13.03 2.68
CA ARG A 17 -5.42 13.78 3.27
C ARG A 17 -5.76 13.29 4.66
N LEU A 18 -5.75 11.98 4.87
CA LEU A 18 -5.98 11.40 6.19
C LEU A 18 -4.89 11.78 7.18
N LEU A 19 -3.64 11.87 6.72
CA LEU A 19 -2.50 12.27 7.55
C LEU A 19 -2.54 13.75 7.94
N ILE A 20 -3.18 14.59 7.13
CA ILE A 20 -3.40 16.00 7.47
C ILE A 20 -4.48 16.15 8.56
N GLY A 21 -5.38 15.17 8.70
CA GLY A 21 -6.36 15.15 9.77
C GLY A 21 -7.60 16.01 9.53
N ASN A 22 -7.91 16.36 8.29
CA ASN A 22 -8.99 17.28 7.96
C ASN A 22 -10.34 16.63 7.66
N LEU A 23 -10.53 15.37 8.03
CA LEU A 23 -11.72 14.62 7.63
C LEU A 23 -12.67 14.30 8.79
N GLY A 24 -12.54 14.99 9.92
CA GLY A 24 -13.48 14.84 11.04
C GLY A 24 -13.39 13.52 11.79
N ALA A 25 -12.42 12.67 11.45
CA ALA A 25 -12.19 11.40 12.12
C ALA A 25 -11.20 11.58 13.27
N THR A 26 -11.14 10.59 14.18
CA THR A 26 -10.12 10.59 15.23
C THR A 26 -8.72 10.43 14.63
N ALA A 27 -7.69 10.86 15.35
CA ALA A 27 -6.30 10.70 14.90
C ALA A 27 -5.98 9.23 14.64
N VAL A 28 -6.39 8.33 15.52
CA VAL A 28 -6.17 6.88 15.36
C VAL A 28 -6.89 6.37 14.11
N GLY A 29 -8.13 6.79 13.88
CA GLY A 29 -8.89 6.43 12.69
C GLY A 29 -8.24 6.93 11.41
N CYS A 30 -7.71 8.16 11.42
CA CYS A 30 -6.99 8.73 10.29
C CYS A 30 -5.71 7.95 9.97
N HIS A 31 -4.94 7.59 11.00
CA HIS A 31 -3.70 6.83 10.81
C HIS A 31 -3.96 5.43 10.25
N ARG A 32 -4.96 4.73 10.78
CA ARG A 32 -5.35 3.40 10.27
C ARG A 32 -5.91 3.48 8.87
N GLY A 33 -6.75 4.48 8.60
CA GLY A 33 -7.28 4.72 7.26
C GLY A 33 -6.18 5.01 6.25
N ALA A 34 -5.20 5.81 6.63
CA ALA A 34 -4.04 6.09 5.79
C ALA A 34 -3.24 4.81 5.53
N ALA A 35 -3.00 3.99 6.55
CA ALA A 35 -2.31 2.71 6.38
C ALA A 35 -3.08 1.79 5.43
N LEU A 36 -4.40 1.75 5.53
CA LEU A 36 -5.24 0.96 4.61
C LEU A 36 -5.12 1.46 3.18
N ALA A 37 -5.17 2.77 2.97
CA ALA A 37 -5.03 3.37 1.64
C ALA A 37 -3.65 3.05 1.05
N LEU A 38 -2.60 3.11 1.85
CA LEU A 38 -1.24 2.78 1.43
C LEU A 38 -1.10 1.30 1.07
N ARG A 39 -1.69 0.41 1.88
CA ARG A 39 -1.69 -1.02 1.59
C ARG A 39 -2.39 -1.31 0.26
N THR A 40 -3.55 -0.70 0.05
CA THR A 40 -4.30 -0.88 -1.19
C THR A 40 -3.51 -0.34 -2.38
N ALA A 41 -2.88 0.84 -2.25
CA ALA A 41 -2.05 1.43 -3.30
C ALA A 41 -0.91 0.49 -3.69
N LEU A 42 -0.21 -0.06 -2.70
CA LEU A 42 0.88 -1.00 -2.94
C LEU A 42 0.38 -2.26 -3.63
N GLU A 43 -0.73 -2.83 -3.16
CA GLU A 43 -1.32 -4.03 -3.75
C GLU A 43 -1.74 -3.81 -5.20
N VAL A 44 -2.33 -2.66 -5.51
CA VAL A 44 -2.69 -2.30 -6.89
C VAL A 44 -1.44 -2.15 -7.76
N ALA A 45 -0.43 -1.46 -7.27
CA ALA A 45 0.82 -1.25 -8.02
C ALA A 45 1.53 -2.58 -8.29
N VAL A 46 1.63 -3.45 -7.29
CA VAL A 46 2.20 -4.79 -7.45
C VAL A 46 1.37 -5.61 -8.45
N GLY A 47 0.05 -5.55 -8.35
CA GLY A 47 -0.85 -6.22 -9.29
C GLY A 47 -0.61 -5.79 -10.73
N GLN A 48 -0.36 -4.50 -10.96
CA GLN A 48 -0.05 -3.97 -12.29
C GLN A 48 1.26 -4.56 -12.84
N VAL A 49 2.29 -4.66 -11.99
CA VAL A 49 3.56 -5.29 -12.38
C VAL A 49 3.35 -6.74 -12.77
N LEU A 50 2.61 -7.49 -11.96
CA LEU A 50 2.36 -8.91 -12.21
C LEU A 50 1.53 -9.13 -13.47
N ASP A 51 0.47 -8.35 -13.67
CA ASP A 51 -0.40 -8.47 -14.84
C ASP A 51 0.31 -8.07 -16.13
N ALA A 52 1.24 -7.12 -16.06
CA ALA A 52 2.05 -6.76 -17.22
C ALA A 52 2.97 -7.91 -17.63
N ALA A 53 3.46 -8.68 -16.67
CA ALA A 53 4.31 -9.84 -16.94
C ALA A 53 3.50 -11.06 -17.38
N VAL A 54 2.43 -11.37 -16.66
CA VAL A 54 1.53 -12.51 -16.95
C VAL A 54 0.09 -12.06 -16.70
N PRO A 55 -0.72 -11.87 -17.74
CA PRO A 55 -2.10 -11.43 -17.57
C PRO A 55 -2.87 -12.33 -16.63
N GLY A 56 -3.54 -11.74 -15.64
CA GLY A 56 -4.32 -12.44 -14.63
C GLY A 56 -3.56 -12.88 -13.40
N LEU A 57 -2.24 -12.69 -13.37
CA LEU A 57 -1.42 -13.11 -12.22
C LEU A 57 -1.78 -12.33 -10.94
N SER A 58 -2.30 -11.11 -11.06
CA SER A 58 -2.71 -10.31 -9.91
C SER A 58 -3.92 -10.89 -9.17
N ARG A 59 -4.60 -11.89 -9.71
CA ARG A 59 -5.79 -12.50 -9.09
C ARG A 59 -5.48 -13.43 -7.94
N THR A 60 -4.23 -13.48 -7.51
CA THR A 60 -3.82 -14.25 -6.33
C THR A 60 -4.03 -13.42 -5.06
N THR A 61 -3.81 -14.05 -3.88
CA THR A 61 -3.89 -13.34 -2.60
C THR A 61 -2.78 -12.31 -2.48
N GLY A 62 -2.93 -11.34 -1.58
CA GLY A 62 -1.90 -10.32 -1.34
C GLY A 62 -0.55 -10.94 -0.99
N ARG A 63 -0.54 -11.96 -0.15
CA ARG A 63 0.68 -12.66 0.23
C ARG A 63 1.34 -13.34 -0.96
N ALA A 64 0.55 -14.03 -1.78
CA ALA A 64 1.05 -14.69 -2.98
C ALA A 64 1.60 -13.68 -3.98
N ARG A 65 0.93 -12.53 -4.15
CA ARG A 65 1.43 -11.45 -5.01
C ARG A 65 2.80 -10.96 -4.57
N MET A 66 3.00 -10.76 -3.28
CA MET A 66 4.29 -10.31 -2.75
C MET A 66 5.38 -11.36 -2.98
N LEU A 67 5.05 -12.64 -2.88
CA LEU A 67 6.00 -13.72 -3.18
C LEU A 67 6.33 -13.80 -4.67
N CYS A 68 5.35 -13.60 -5.54
CA CYS A 68 5.55 -13.62 -7.00
C CYS A 68 6.36 -12.43 -7.49
N LEU A 69 6.27 -11.31 -6.80
CA LEU A 69 6.90 -10.05 -7.24
C LEU A 69 8.41 -10.21 -7.46
N ARG A 70 9.06 -11.03 -6.64
CA ARG A 70 10.50 -11.29 -6.75
C ARG A 70 10.93 -11.87 -8.11
N CYS A 71 10.00 -12.46 -8.85
CA CYS A 71 10.28 -13.00 -10.16
C CYS A 71 10.26 -11.94 -11.27
N TYR A 72 9.71 -10.77 -10.99
CA TYR A 72 9.41 -9.75 -12.02
C TYR A 72 10.00 -8.39 -11.71
N THR A 73 10.67 -8.22 -10.57
CA THR A 73 11.38 -7.00 -10.20
C THR A 73 12.73 -7.36 -9.57
N ALA A 74 13.56 -6.35 -9.34
CA ALA A 74 14.81 -6.53 -8.62
C ALA A 74 14.53 -7.14 -7.23
N ALA A 75 15.39 -8.06 -6.79
CA ALA A 75 15.21 -8.75 -5.51
C ALA A 75 15.09 -7.78 -4.34
N GLU A 76 15.86 -6.70 -4.33
CA GLU A 76 15.81 -5.69 -3.27
C GLU A 76 14.49 -4.95 -3.27
N THR A 77 13.97 -4.60 -4.44
CA THR A 77 12.67 -3.93 -4.57
C THR A 77 11.56 -4.85 -4.06
N ALA A 78 11.57 -6.12 -4.44
CA ALA A 78 10.59 -7.10 -3.97
C ALA A 78 10.67 -7.29 -2.45
N ARG A 79 11.86 -7.33 -1.89
CA ARG A 79 12.07 -7.47 -0.44
C ARG A 79 11.51 -6.25 0.31
N ARG A 80 11.77 -5.06 -0.17
CA ARG A 80 11.25 -3.81 0.42
C ARG A 80 9.73 -3.75 0.34
N ALA A 81 9.16 -4.13 -0.79
CA ALA A 81 7.71 -4.17 -0.97
C ALA A 81 7.05 -5.12 0.04
N LYS A 82 7.60 -6.32 0.20
CA LYS A 82 7.09 -7.29 1.16
C LYS A 82 7.19 -6.78 2.58
N ALA A 83 8.30 -6.14 2.94
CA ALA A 83 8.53 -5.61 4.29
C ALA A 83 7.52 -4.52 4.64
N VAL A 84 7.34 -3.51 3.77
CA VAL A 84 6.38 -2.43 4.05
C VAL A 84 4.95 -2.94 4.00
N TRP A 85 4.63 -3.86 3.11
CA TRP A 85 3.31 -4.48 3.06
C TRP A 85 2.97 -5.19 4.38
N SER A 86 3.93 -5.92 4.95
CA SER A 86 3.73 -6.60 6.23
C SER A 86 3.47 -5.59 7.36
N HIS A 87 4.20 -4.49 7.39
CA HIS A 87 3.96 -3.40 8.35
C HIS A 87 2.58 -2.78 8.15
N LEU A 88 2.18 -2.55 6.91
CA LEU A 88 0.87 -1.97 6.60
C LEU A 88 -0.27 -2.90 7.00
N CYS A 89 -0.10 -4.20 6.82
CA CYS A 89 -1.10 -5.18 7.26
C CYS A 89 -1.31 -5.10 8.77
N LEU A 90 -0.24 -5.00 9.54
CA LEU A 90 -0.33 -4.82 11.00
C LEU A 90 -0.97 -3.48 11.35
N GLY A 91 -0.61 -2.42 10.64
CA GLY A 91 -1.16 -1.07 10.87
C GLY A 91 -2.64 -0.95 10.57
N CYS A 92 -3.19 -1.80 9.71
CA CYS A 92 -4.62 -1.81 9.38
C CYS A 92 -5.45 -2.65 10.33
N HIS A 93 -4.85 -3.62 11.03
CA HIS A 93 -5.59 -4.49 11.94
C HIS A 93 -6.07 -3.72 13.16
N TYR A 94 -7.34 -3.88 13.47
CA TYR A 94 -7.91 -3.36 14.70
C TYR A 94 -7.80 -4.41 15.80
N HIS A 95 -7.01 -4.09 16.81
CA HIS A 95 -6.99 -4.86 18.05
C HIS A 95 -7.47 -3.95 19.16
N GLN A 96 -8.45 -4.43 19.92
CA GLN A 96 -9.12 -3.65 20.95
C GLN A 96 -8.16 -3.04 21.97
N TYR A 97 -7.04 -3.68 22.21
CA TYR A 97 -6.07 -3.29 23.23
C TYR A 97 -4.73 -2.81 22.66
N GLU A 98 -4.61 -2.75 21.35
CA GLU A 98 -3.36 -2.30 20.73
C GLU A 98 -3.45 -0.84 20.29
N ILE A 99 -2.34 -0.15 20.49
CA ILE A 99 -2.18 1.21 19.98
C ILE A 99 -1.99 1.11 18.47
N GLY A 100 -2.75 1.91 17.72
CA GLY A 100 -2.60 1.97 16.27
C GLY A 100 -1.25 2.56 15.86
N PRO A 101 -0.94 2.58 14.56
CA PRO A 101 0.30 3.14 14.08
C PRO A 101 0.38 4.63 14.41
N THR A 102 1.58 5.11 14.69
CA THR A 102 1.83 6.54 14.90
C THR A 102 1.83 7.26 13.56
N ARG A 103 1.63 8.58 13.61
CA ARG A 103 1.71 9.41 12.41
C ARG A 103 3.07 9.28 11.73
N ASP A 104 4.16 9.29 12.51
CA ASP A 104 5.51 9.18 11.97
C ASP A 104 5.75 7.83 11.28
N GLN A 105 5.21 6.74 11.84
CA GLN A 105 5.28 5.43 11.19
C GLN A 105 4.55 5.45 9.85
N VAL A 106 3.34 6.00 9.81
CA VAL A 106 2.56 6.04 8.56
C VAL A 106 3.24 6.95 7.53
N LEU A 107 3.83 8.06 7.96
CA LEU A 107 4.60 8.94 7.07
C LEU A 107 5.80 8.21 6.47
N ALA A 108 6.50 7.41 7.26
CA ALA A 108 7.62 6.61 6.76
C ALA A 108 7.14 5.57 5.74
N TRP A 109 6.04 4.89 6.01
CA TRP A 109 5.44 3.94 5.07
C TRP A 109 4.96 4.62 3.80
N ARG A 110 4.40 5.84 3.92
CA ARG A 110 3.97 6.63 2.76
C ARG A 110 5.16 6.93 1.84
N ALA A 111 6.28 7.34 2.40
CA ALA A 111 7.50 7.61 1.63
C ALA A 111 8.00 6.35 0.93
N GLU A 112 8.03 5.21 1.63
CA GLU A 112 8.49 3.94 1.08
C GLU A 112 7.57 3.45 -0.04
N VAL A 113 6.26 3.49 0.16
CA VAL A 113 5.30 3.10 -0.89
C VAL A 113 5.46 3.98 -2.12
N GLY A 114 5.60 5.30 -1.92
CA GLY A 114 5.82 6.24 -3.02
C GLY A 114 7.06 5.92 -3.84
N GLU A 115 8.17 5.59 -3.17
CA GLU A 115 9.39 5.18 -3.85
C GLU A 115 9.23 3.87 -4.61
N LEU A 116 8.59 2.88 -4.00
CA LEU A 116 8.35 1.60 -4.66
C LEU A 116 7.48 1.76 -5.90
N VAL A 117 6.44 2.57 -5.82
CA VAL A 117 5.57 2.84 -6.98
C VAL A 117 6.37 3.45 -8.12
N ARG A 118 7.29 4.36 -7.82
CA ARG A 118 8.18 4.94 -8.84
C ARG A 118 9.13 3.89 -9.42
N GLU A 119 9.67 3.02 -8.59
CA GLU A 119 10.58 1.96 -9.02
C GLU A 119 9.89 0.92 -9.90
N PHE A 120 8.60 0.65 -9.67
CA PHE A 120 7.84 -0.26 -10.54
C PHE A 120 7.66 0.31 -11.95
N GLY A 121 7.81 1.62 -12.11
CA GLY A 121 7.69 2.31 -13.36
C GLY A 121 6.25 2.60 -13.76
N PRO A 122 6.08 3.26 -14.89
CA PRO A 122 4.77 3.59 -15.42
C PRO A 122 4.02 2.36 -15.91
#